data_8857e52e4cb596bb649d82281b62f383
#
_entry.id   8857e52e4cb596bb649d82281b62f383
#
_cell.length_a   1.000
_cell.length_b   1.000
_cell.length_c   1.000
_cell.angle_alpha   90.00
_cell.angle_beta   90.00
_cell.angle_gamma   90.00
#
_symmetry.space_group_name_H-M   'P 1'
#
loop_
_entity.id
_entity.type
_entity.pdbx_description
1 polymer ?
#
loop_
_entity_poly.entity_id
_entity_poly.type
_entity_poly.pdbx_seq_one_letter_code
_entity_poly.pdbx_strand_id
1 'polypeptide(L)'
;IIDQELWNTVQRMLEEKAKPFATGKTGIFAEKVKCAGCGYHMRSTKTKDRYYLKCATHHIAKDACEGAFISVKALEDAVLSEIHRMSKEYLDIETLEKNLKLDTDIRRQQEQCEKKIETYQKKQQTYQKGISQAYLDRVSGILTEKEYLELTEEFRQGKQQSEKLMESEKKRLTELTERLEKGDERGKRILKYINPEFLTKEIVEELIDHIVVGKKSKETGEIPVEIHWNF
;
A
#
# COMPACT_ATOMS: atom_id res chain seq x y z
N ILE A 1 13.45 -29.02 -34.45
CA ILE A 1 14.58 -28.10 -34.13
C ILE A 1 14.79 -27.33 -35.41
N ILE A 2 14.68 -25.99 -35.34
CA ILE A 2 14.84 -25.08 -36.49
C ILE A 2 16.33 -24.85 -36.67
N ASP A 3 16.79 -24.92 -37.94
CA ASP A 3 18.16 -24.62 -38.35
C ASP A 3 18.53 -23.13 -38.04
N GLN A 4 19.76 -22.90 -37.64
CA GLN A 4 20.27 -21.58 -37.28
C GLN A 4 20.19 -20.55 -38.43
N GLU A 5 20.41 -21.01 -39.66
CA GLU A 5 20.31 -20.14 -40.84
C GLU A 5 18.87 -19.69 -41.08
N LEU A 6 17.90 -20.62 -40.94
CA LEU A 6 16.48 -20.32 -41.05
C LEU A 6 16.03 -19.39 -39.95
N TRP A 7 16.50 -19.59 -38.70
CA TRP A 7 16.23 -18.68 -37.58
C TRP A 7 16.72 -17.28 -37.87
N ASN A 8 17.97 -17.12 -38.25
CA ASN A 8 18.56 -15.82 -38.57
C ASN A 8 17.85 -15.13 -39.74
N THR A 9 17.42 -15.90 -40.74
CA THR A 9 16.66 -15.36 -41.85
C THR A 9 15.28 -14.84 -41.42
N VAL A 10 14.57 -15.61 -40.56
CA VAL A 10 13.29 -15.18 -39.98
C VAL A 10 13.44 -13.94 -39.11
N GLN A 11 14.47 -13.87 -38.26
CA GLN A 11 14.73 -12.68 -37.41
C GLN A 11 14.96 -11.44 -38.29
N ARG A 12 15.81 -11.53 -39.31
CA ARG A 12 16.03 -10.42 -40.23
C ARG A 12 14.76 -9.99 -40.95
N MET A 13 13.93 -10.92 -41.42
CA MET A 13 12.63 -10.61 -42.05
C MET A 13 11.65 -9.95 -41.06
N LEU A 14 11.67 -10.36 -39.79
CA LEU A 14 10.86 -9.73 -38.74
C LEU A 14 11.34 -8.30 -38.46
N GLU A 15 12.65 -8.04 -38.40
CA GLU A 15 13.23 -6.72 -38.22
C GLU A 15 12.91 -5.80 -39.42
N GLU A 16 13.06 -6.28 -40.66
CA GLU A 16 12.72 -5.53 -41.88
C GLU A 16 11.23 -5.20 -41.97
N LYS A 17 10.35 -6.09 -41.49
CA LYS A 17 8.90 -5.89 -41.48
C LYS A 17 8.38 -5.25 -40.18
N ALA A 18 9.20 -5.09 -39.17
CA ALA A 18 8.85 -4.39 -37.96
C ALA A 18 8.52 -2.93 -38.31
N LYS A 19 7.24 -2.64 -38.47
CA LYS A 19 6.80 -1.26 -38.51
C LYS A 19 7.10 -0.68 -37.13
N PRO A 20 7.84 0.43 -37.04
CA PRO A 20 8.02 1.08 -35.75
C PRO A 20 6.61 1.33 -35.17
N PHE A 21 6.33 0.76 -34.02
CA PHE A 21 5.13 1.12 -33.28
C PHE A 21 5.14 2.64 -33.19
N ALA A 22 4.17 3.28 -33.85
CA ALA A 22 3.97 4.69 -33.62
C ALA A 22 3.80 4.84 -32.11
N THR A 23 4.77 5.47 -31.44
CA THR A 23 4.65 5.90 -30.06
C THR A 23 3.60 7.01 -30.03
N GLY A 24 2.34 6.60 -30.26
CA GLY A 24 1.20 7.47 -30.10
C GLY A 24 1.24 8.00 -28.66
N LYS A 25 0.92 9.28 -28.47
CA LYS A 25 0.77 9.83 -27.13
C LYS A 25 -0.10 8.89 -26.33
N THR A 26 0.48 8.21 -25.35
CA THR A 26 -0.26 7.34 -24.44
C THR A 26 -1.29 8.20 -23.71
N GLY A 27 -2.56 7.83 -23.77
CA GLY A 27 -3.60 8.57 -23.05
C GLY A 27 -3.34 8.56 -21.54
N ILE A 28 -3.84 9.54 -20.82
CA ILE A 28 -3.61 9.69 -19.36
C ILE A 28 -4.03 8.46 -18.56
N PHE A 29 -4.98 7.67 -19.07
CA PHE A 29 -5.46 6.42 -18.45
C PHE A 29 -4.86 5.15 -19.07
N ALA A 30 -3.74 5.25 -19.78
CA ALA A 30 -3.12 4.07 -20.40
C ALA A 30 -2.84 2.99 -19.33
N GLU A 31 -3.28 1.77 -19.60
CA GLU A 31 -3.08 0.59 -18.74
C GLU A 31 -3.76 0.65 -17.34
N LYS A 32 -4.44 1.76 -17.02
CA LYS A 32 -5.10 1.92 -15.72
C LYS A 32 -6.57 1.48 -15.71
N VAL A 33 -7.22 1.35 -16.88
CA VAL A 33 -8.68 1.12 -16.95
C VAL A 33 -9.00 -0.30 -17.38
N LYS A 34 -9.80 -1.02 -16.57
CA LYS A 34 -10.22 -2.39 -16.76
C LYS A 34 -11.74 -2.46 -16.98
N CYS A 35 -12.18 -3.43 -17.75
CA CYS A 35 -13.59 -3.74 -17.95
C CYS A 35 -14.13 -4.57 -16.78
N ALA A 36 -15.22 -4.16 -16.14
CA ALA A 36 -15.85 -4.90 -15.04
C ALA A 36 -16.32 -6.31 -15.46
N GLY A 37 -16.72 -6.50 -16.72
CA GLY A 37 -17.23 -7.79 -17.18
C GLY A 37 -16.16 -8.84 -17.44
N CYS A 38 -14.96 -8.47 -17.88
CA CYS A 38 -13.90 -9.44 -18.22
C CYS A 38 -12.55 -9.18 -17.53
N GLY A 39 -12.38 -8.10 -16.78
CA GLY A 39 -11.15 -7.78 -16.08
C GLY A 39 -9.98 -7.27 -16.95
N TYR A 40 -10.11 -7.38 -18.28
CA TYR A 40 -9.03 -6.95 -19.18
C TYR A 40 -8.98 -5.44 -19.37
N HIS A 41 -7.79 -4.93 -19.68
CA HIS A 41 -7.59 -3.51 -19.97
C HIS A 41 -8.41 -3.03 -21.14
N MET A 42 -9.01 -1.85 -20.97
CA MET A 42 -9.78 -1.20 -22.02
C MET A 42 -8.85 -0.53 -23.04
N ARG A 43 -9.23 -0.59 -24.31
CA ARG A 43 -8.47 0.03 -25.40
C ARG A 43 -9.00 1.41 -25.72
N SER A 44 -8.08 2.35 -25.92
CA SER A 44 -8.40 3.68 -26.41
C SER A 44 -8.78 3.64 -27.91
N THR A 45 -9.80 4.38 -28.26
CA THR A 45 -10.24 4.57 -29.64
C THR A 45 -10.61 6.04 -29.86
N LYS A 46 -10.29 6.58 -31.02
CA LYS A 46 -10.63 7.95 -31.40
C LYS A 46 -11.79 7.93 -32.40
N THR A 47 -12.82 8.74 -32.16
CA THR A 47 -13.93 8.96 -33.09
C THR A 47 -14.08 10.46 -33.25
N LYS A 48 -13.79 10.98 -34.45
CA LYS A 48 -13.66 12.42 -34.74
C LYS A 48 -12.62 13.03 -33.78
N ASP A 49 -13.02 13.99 -32.96
CA ASP A 49 -12.15 14.69 -32.00
C ASP A 49 -12.28 14.18 -30.55
N ARG A 50 -13.01 13.07 -30.35
CA ARG A 50 -13.26 12.53 -29.02
C ARG A 50 -12.56 11.17 -28.83
N TYR A 51 -12.01 10.97 -27.65
CA TYR A 51 -11.40 9.72 -27.25
C TYR A 51 -12.36 8.93 -26.34
N TYR A 52 -12.36 7.63 -26.56
CA TYR A 52 -13.19 6.68 -25.82
C TYR A 52 -12.34 5.49 -25.38
N LEU A 53 -12.72 4.89 -24.26
CA LEU A 53 -12.22 3.60 -23.81
C LEU A 53 -13.29 2.56 -24.06
N LYS A 54 -12.89 1.42 -24.66
CA LYS A 54 -13.79 0.31 -24.98
C LYS A 54 -13.20 -1.03 -24.56
N CYS A 55 -14.07 -1.94 -24.14
CA CYS A 55 -13.69 -3.32 -23.87
C CYS A 55 -13.18 -4.00 -25.16
N ALA A 56 -11.95 -4.49 -25.14
CA ALA A 56 -11.36 -5.18 -26.28
C ALA A 56 -12.02 -6.54 -26.53
N THR A 57 -12.33 -7.30 -25.47
CA THR A 57 -12.96 -8.62 -25.54
C THR A 57 -14.32 -8.55 -26.21
N HIS A 58 -15.20 -7.62 -25.81
CA HIS A 58 -16.51 -7.42 -26.44
C HIS A 58 -16.40 -7.02 -27.91
N HIS A 59 -15.34 -6.29 -28.28
CA HIS A 59 -15.11 -5.88 -29.67
C HIS A 59 -14.72 -7.04 -30.57
N ILE A 60 -13.97 -8.03 -30.05
CA ILE A 60 -13.51 -9.19 -30.78
C ILE A 60 -14.58 -10.29 -30.79
N ALA A 61 -15.19 -10.55 -29.64
CA ALA A 61 -16.20 -11.61 -29.44
C ALA A 61 -17.33 -11.05 -28.57
N LYS A 62 -18.46 -10.71 -29.20
CA LYS A 62 -19.58 -10.02 -28.52
C LYS A 62 -20.15 -10.80 -27.35
N ASP A 63 -20.17 -12.11 -27.45
CA ASP A 63 -20.75 -13.00 -26.43
C ASP A 63 -19.78 -13.30 -25.28
N ALA A 64 -18.48 -13.00 -25.42
CA ALA A 64 -17.46 -13.27 -24.40
C ALA A 64 -17.43 -12.22 -23.27
N CYS A 65 -18.06 -11.07 -23.46
CA CYS A 65 -18.15 -10.03 -22.45
C CYS A 65 -19.33 -9.11 -22.74
N GLU A 66 -20.03 -8.66 -21.71
CA GLU A 66 -21.08 -7.64 -21.87
C GLU A 66 -20.57 -6.30 -22.42
N GLY A 67 -19.27 -6.07 -22.24
CA GLY A 67 -18.57 -4.88 -22.72
C GLY A 67 -18.74 -3.67 -21.81
N ALA A 68 -17.74 -2.80 -21.83
CA ALA A 68 -17.78 -1.48 -21.23
C ALA A 68 -17.34 -0.45 -22.26
N PHE A 69 -17.91 0.75 -22.18
CA PHE A 69 -17.62 1.85 -23.09
C PHE A 69 -17.84 3.18 -22.37
N ILE A 70 -16.79 4.02 -22.32
CA ILE A 70 -16.86 5.34 -21.69
C ILE A 70 -16.05 6.34 -22.49
N SER A 71 -16.47 7.61 -22.52
CA SER A 71 -15.62 8.67 -23.07
C SER A 71 -14.50 9.02 -22.07
N VAL A 72 -13.32 9.29 -22.60
CA VAL A 72 -12.17 9.72 -21.76
C VAL A 72 -12.55 10.96 -20.94
N LYS A 73 -13.24 11.91 -21.55
CA LYS A 73 -13.73 13.13 -20.87
C LYS A 73 -14.64 12.81 -19.67
N ALA A 74 -15.61 11.92 -19.83
CA ALA A 74 -16.50 11.54 -18.74
C ALA A 74 -15.75 10.84 -17.60
N LEU A 75 -14.72 10.06 -17.93
CA LEU A 75 -13.87 9.42 -16.94
C LEU A 75 -12.97 10.44 -16.21
N GLU A 76 -12.40 11.41 -16.94
CA GLU A 76 -11.68 12.54 -16.37
C GLU A 76 -12.52 13.31 -15.36
N ASP A 77 -13.74 13.68 -15.77
CA ASP A 77 -14.66 14.43 -14.93
C ASP A 77 -15.07 13.64 -13.67
N ALA A 78 -15.27 12.32 -13.80
CA ALA A 78 -15.59 11.46 -12.66
C ALA A 78 -14.40 11.34 -11.68
N VAL A 79 -13.19 11.14 -12.19
CA VAL A 79 -11.98 11.05 -11.35
C VAL A 79 -11.68 12.38 -10.66
N LEU A 80 -11.78 13.50 -11.39
CA LEU A 80 -11.59 14.84 -10.81
C LEU A 80 -12.62 15.13 -9.71
N SER A 81 -13.89 14.81 -9.95
CA SER A 81 -14.95 14.99 -8.95
C SER A 81 -14.65 14.19 -7.67
N GLU A 82 -14.14 12.97 -7.80
CA GLU A 82 -13.81 12.13 -6.66
C GLU A 82 -12.55 12.64 -5.92
N ILE A 83 -11.53 13.11 -6.63
CA ILE A 83 -10.36 13.78 -6.02
C ILE A 83 -10.80 15.03 -5.25
N HIS A 84 -11.66 15.88 -5.85
CA HIS A 84 -12.18 17.07 -5.17
C HIS A 84 -13.01 16.71 -3.93
N ARG A 85 -13.83 15.65 -4.00
CA ARG A 85 -14.61 15.17 -2.86
C ARG A 85 -13.69 14.72 -1.72
N MET A 86 -12.68 13.89 -2.02
CA MET A 86 -11.72 13.43 -1.02
C MET A 86 -10.90 14.58 -0.44
N SER A 87 -10.46 15.53 -1.28
CA SER A 87 -9.71 16.71 -0.81
C SER A 87 -10.56 17.56 0.13
N LYS A 88 -11.83 17.77 -0.19
CA LYS A 88 -12.74 18.51 0.67
C LYS A 88 -13.02 17.80 1.98
N GLU A 89 -13.24 16.49 1.94
CA GLU A 89 -13.45 15.65 3.12
C GLU A 89 -12.21 15.63 4.02
N TYR A 90 -11.00 15.56 3.42
CA TYR A 90 -9.73 15.60 4.16
C TYR A 90 -9.45 16.96 4.80
N LEU A 91 -9.87 18.06 4.15
CA LEU A 91 -9.71 19.43 4.63
C LEU A 91 -10.82 19.87 5.58
N ASP A 92 -11.85 19.05 5.77
CA ASP A 92 -12.89 19.36 6.74
C ASP A 92 -12.29 19.42 8.16
N ILE A 93 -12.58 20.52 8.87
CA ILE A 93 -12.01 20.82 10.20
C ILE A 93 -12.26 19.67 11.18
N GLU A 94 -13.44 19.05 11.11
CA GLU A 94 -13.83 17.95 11.99
C GLU A 94 -12.97 16.68 11.74
N THR A 95 -12.65 16.40 10.48
CA THR A 95 -11.79 15.28 10.07
C THR A 95 -10.33 15.56 10.42
N LEU A 96 -9.85 16.80 10.25
CA LEU A 96 -8.51 17.22 10.68
C LEU A 96 -8.35 17.09 12.21
N GLU A 97 -9.33 17.54 12.99
CA GLU A 97 -9.31 17.37 14.44
C GLU A 97 -9.31 15.92 14.89
N LYS A 98 -10.08 15.05 14.23
CA LYS A 98 -10.09 13.61 14.51
C LYS A 98 -8.74 12.96 14.18
N ASN A 99 -8.14 13.31 13.06
CA ASN A 99 -6.83 12.80 12.66
C ASN A 99 -5.73 13.27 13.62
N LEU A 100 -5.73 14.55 14.02
CA LEU A 100 -4.79 15.10 15.00
C LEU A 100 -4.93 14.43 16.37
N LYS A 101 -6.16 14.17 16.84
CA LYS A 101 -6.40 13.43 18.09
C LYS A 101 -5.88 11.99 17.98
N LEU A 102 -6.15 11.31 16.87
CA LEU A 102 -5.69 9.94 16.62
C LEU A 102 -4.16 9.87 16.62
N ASP A 103 -3.49 10.77 15.93
CA ASP A 103 -2.03 10.85 15.89
C ASP A 103 -1.44 11.13 17.28
N THR A 104 -2.07 12.01 18.05
CA THR A 104 -1.67 12.31 19.43
C THR A 104 -1.81 11.08 20.32
N ASP A 105 -2.90 10.32 20.20
CA ASP A 105 -3.12 9.11 20.95
C ASP A 105 -2.13 8.00 20.57
N ILE A 106 -1.82 7.85 19.29
CA ILE A 106 -0.81 6.89 18.81
C ILE A 106 0.57 7.25 19.34
N ARG A 107 0.99 8.52 19.29
CA ARG A 107 2.27 9.00 19.85
C ARG A 107 2.36 8.75 21.35
N ARG A 108 1.28 9.00 22.10
CA ARG A 108 1.21 8.68 23.52
C ARG A 108 1.36 7.17 23.79
N GLN A 109 0.77 6.32 22.97
CA GLN A 109 0.96 4.87 23.07
C GLN A 109 2.40 4.44 22.77
N GLN A 110 3.04 5.06 21.77
CA GLN A 110 4.47 4.84 21.47
C GLN A 110 5.35 5.15 22.68
N GLU A 111 5.18 6.34 23.29
CA GLU A 111 5.92 6.72 24.50
C GLU A 111 5.71 5.73 25.67
N GLN A 112 4.49 5.20 25.81
CA GLN A 112 4.22 4.17 26.81
C GLN A 112 4.94 2.85 26.53
N CYS A 113 4.99 2.42 25.27
CA CYS A 113 5.74 1.24 24.86
C CYS A 113 7.24 1.43 25.10
N GLU A 114 7.80 2.57 24.75
CA GLU A 114 9.22 2.91 24.97
C GLU A 114 9.58 2.87 26.47
N LYS A 115 8.78 3.48 27.33
CA LYS A 115 8.97 3.44 28.80
C LYS A 115 8.92 2.02 29.36
N LYS A 116 8.02 1.17 28.84
CA LYS A 116 7.97 -0.22 29.24
C LYS A 116 9.19 -1.02 28.78
N ILE A 117 9.63 -0.80 27.54
CA ILE A 117 10.85 -1.42 26.99
C ILE A 117 12.05 -1.08 27.87
N GLU A 118 12.23 0.21 28.21
CA GLU A 118 13.28 0.65 29.12
C GLU A 118 13.18 -0.01 30.49
N THR A 119 11.98 -0.14 31.03
CA THR A 119 11.74 -0.80 32.32
C THR A 119 12.15 -2.27 32.28
N TYR A 120 11.78 -2.99 31.19
CA TYR A 120 12.17 -4.40 31.03
C TYR A 120 13.66 -4.57 30.82
N GLN A 121 14.33 -3.65 30.10
CA GLN A 121 15.78 -3.64 29.95
C GLN A 121 16.49 -3.47 31.30
N LYS A 122 16.03 -2.55 32.15
CA LYS A 122 16.54 -2.35 33.51
C LYS A 122 16.35 -3.62 34.36
N LYS A 123 15.19 -4.27 34.27
CA LYS A 123 14.94 -5.54 34.98
C LYS A 123 15.89 -6.64 34.51
N GLN A 124 16.12 -6.81 33.21
CA GLN A 124 17.06 -7.77 32.67
C GLN A 124 18.49 -7.54 33.21
N GLN A 125 18.95 -6.27 33.26
CA GLN A 125 20.23 -5.92 33.85
C GLN A 125 20.31 -6.25 35.33
N THR A 126 19.22 -6.02 36.07
CA THR A 126 19.14 -6.37 37.50
C THR A 126 19.24 -7.88 37.71
N TYR A 127 18.49 -8.68 36.95
CA TYR A 127 18.59 -10.14 37.01
C TYR A 127 19.98 -10.64 36.65
N GLN A 128 20.61 -10.08 35.60
CA GLN A 128 21.96 -10.43 35.20
C GLN A 128 22.98 -10.12 36.29
N LYS A 129 22.88 -8.97 36.94
CA LYS A 129 23.72 -8.61 38.10
C LYS A 129 23.47 -9.56 39.28
N GLY A 130 22.19 -9.92 39.54
CA GLY A 130 21.83 -10.88 40.60
C GLY A 130 22.47 -12.25 40.38
N ILE A 131 22.44 -12.76 39.14
CA ILE A 131 23.11 -14.03 38.79
C ILE A 131 24.60 -13.95 39.04
N SER A 132 25.24 -12.84 38.64
CA SER A 132 26.70 -12.65 38.84
C SER A 132 27.06 -12.56 40.33
N GLN A 133 26.23 -11.86 41.14
CA GLN A 133 26.44 -11.77 42.57
C GLN A 133 26.23 -13.12 43.28
N ALA A 134 25.16 -13.84 42.93
CA ALA A 134 24.91 -15.18 43.48
C ALA A 134 26.08 -16.15 43.22
N TYR A 135 26.74 -16.02 42.05
CA TYR A 135 27.95 -16.80 41.78
C TYR A 135 29.10 -16.44 42.72
N LEU A 136 29.36 -15.16 42.96
CA LEU A 136 30.40 -14.70 43.90
C LEU A 136 30.10 -15.15 45.31
N ASP A 137 28.84 -15.06 45.76
CA ASP A 137 28.43 -15.48 47.09
C ASP A 137 28.56 -17.02 47.26
N ARG A 138 28.31 -17.78 46.21
CA ARG A 138 28.55 -19.23 46.19
C ARG A 138 30.03 -19.56 46.33
N VAL A 139 30.90 -18.86 45.55
CA VAL A 139 32.34 -19.07 45.63
C VAL A 139 32.92 -18.68 46.97
N SER A 140 32.38 -17.64 47.59
CA SER A 140 32.78 -17.17 48.93
C SER A 140 32.20 -18.03 50.07
N GLY A 141 31.39 -19.04 49.78
CA GLY A 141 30.82 -19.94 50.80
C GLY A 141 29.63 -19.34 51.55
N ILE A 142 29.09 -18.19 51.11
CA ILE A 142 27.92 -17.53 51.70
C ILE A 142 26.65 -18.31 51.33
N LEU A 143 26.57 -18.81 50.09
CA LEU A 143 25.45 -19.60 49.59
C LEU A 143 25.83 -21.08 49.48
N THR A 144 24.93 -21.96 49.86
CA THR A 144 25.02 -23.38 49.52
C THR A 144 24.73 -23.61 48.04
N GLU A 145 25.15 -24.77 47.54
CA GLU A 145 24.91 -25.10 46.11
C GLU A 145 23.41 -25.15 45.78
N LYS A 146 22.57 -25.60 46.66
CA LYS A 146 21.15 -25.66 46.50
C LYS A 146 20.54 -24.28 46.42
N GLU A 147 20.85 -23.40 47.36
CA GLU A 147 20.37 -21.99 47.36
C GLU A 147 20.84 -21.25 46.13
N TYR A 148 22.08 -21.45 45.68
CA TYR A 148 22.61 -20.85 44.44
C TYR A 148 21.80 -21.30 43.22
N LEU A 149 21.50 -22.60 43.08
CA LEU A 149 20.72 -23.12 41.95
C LEU A 149 19.29 -22.61 41.95
N GLU A 150 18.62 -22.59 43.11
CA GLU A 150 17.24 -22.06 43.24
C GLU A 150 17.21 -20.57 42.88
N LEU A 151 18.08 -19.77 43.45
CA LEU A 151 18.14 -18.32 43.19
C LEU A 151 18.49 -17.96 41.73
N THR A 152 19.43 -18.66 41.15
CA THR A 152 19.84 -18.41 39.74
C THR A 152 18.76 -18.86 38.76
N GLU A 153 17.99 -19.92 39.08
CA GLU A 153 16.85 -20.32 38.27
C GLU A 153 15.73 -19.30 38.30
N GLU A 154 15.41 -18.74 39.47
CA GLU A 154 14.43 -17.67 39.61
C GLU A 154 14.85 -16.43 38.78
N PHE A 155 16.10 -16.02 38.86
CA PHE A 155 16.60 -14.90 38.07
C PHE A 155 16.57 -15.16 36.57
N ARG A 156 16.90 -16.38 36.13
CA ARG A 156 16.81 -16.78 34.71
C ARG A 156 15.37 -16.72 34.19
N GLN A 157 14.42 -17.25 34.98
CA GLN A 157 13.00 -17.20 34.63
C GLN A 157 12.50 -15.74 34.55
N GLY A 158 12.85 -14.90 35.52
CA GLY A 158 12.51 -13.47 35.52
C GLY A 158 13.10 -12.74 34.31
N LYS A 159 14.35 -13.03 33.96
CA LYS A 159 15.04 -12.49 32.77
C LYS A 159 14.31 -12.90 31.49
N GLN A 160 13.99 -14.18 31.33
CA GLN A 160 13.29 -14.70 30.15
C GLN A 160 11.88 -14.12 30.01
N GLN A 161 11.16 -13.97 31.12
CA GLN A 161 9.85 -13.33 31.10
C GLN A 161 9.94 -11.87 30.69
N SER A 162 10.91 -11.13 31.23
CA SER A 162 11.14 -9.73 30.86
C SER A 162 11.51 -9.58 29.38
N GLU A 163 12.27 -10.54 28.82
CA GLU A 163 12.61 -10.57 27.40
C GLU A 163 11.40 -10.76 26.51
N LYS A 164 10.53 -11.71 26.82
CA LYS A 164 9.27 -11.94 26.08
C LYS A 164 8.37 -10.71 26.10
N LEU A 165 8.23 -10.06 27.26
CA LEU A 165 7.42 -8.84 27.40
C LEU A 165 8.03 -7.67 26.62
N MET A 166 9.34 -7.50 26.64
CA MET A 166 10.04 -6.49 25.88
C MET A 166 9.85 -6.69 24.35
N GLU A 167 9.93 -7.94 23.89
CA GLU A 167 9.72 -8.25 22.47
C GLU A 167 8.29 -7.96 22.03
N SER A 168 7.31 -8.25 22.86
CA SER A 168 5.90 -7.92 22.63
C SER A 168 5.70 -6.40 22.49
N GLU A 169 6.27 -5.60 23.40
CA GLU A 169 6.14 -4.15 23.31
C GLU A 169 6.90 -3.55 22.09
N LYS A 170 8.04 -4.15 21.70
CA LYS A 170 8.74 -3.76 20.47
C LYS A 170 7.90 -4.00 19.21
N LYS A 171 7.24 -5.14 19.10
CA LYS A 171 6.31 -5.43 17.99
C LYS A 171 5.19 -4.42 17.95
N ARG A 172 4.59 -4.12 19.11
CA ARG A 172 3.53 -3.11 19.20
C ARG A 172 4.01 -1.72 18.79
N LEU A 173 5.22 -1.34 19.19
CA LEU A 173 5.82 -0.07 18.80
C LEU A 173 6.00 0.03 17.28
N THR A 174 6.48 -1.04 16.64
CA THR A 174 6.59 -1.11 15.18
C THR A 174 5.25 -0.94 14.48
N GLU A 175 4.21 -1.64 14.95
CA GLU A 175 2.85 -1.52 14.39
C GLU A 175 2.29 -0.09 14.52
N LEU A 176 2.52 0.57 15.65
CA LEU A 176 2.10 1.96 15.87
C LEU A 176 2.86 2.93 14.95
N THR A 177 4.14 2.70 14.73
CA THR A 177 4.97 3.52 13.83
C THR A 177 4.50 3.40 12.39
N GLU A 178 4.27 2.18 11.91
CA GLU A 178 3.73 1.96 10.56
C GLU A 178 2.36 2.63 10.36
N ARG A 179 1.51 2.63 11.39
CA ARG A 179 0.19 3.28 11.32
C ARG A 179 0.31 4.80 11.18
N LEU A 180 1.23 5.44 11.91
CA LEU A 180 1.49 6.87 11.78
C LEU A 180 2.05 7.21 10.40
N GLU A 181 3.04 6.46 9.92
CA GLU A 181 3.66 6.69 8.62
C GLU A 181 2.64 6.58 7.47
N LYS A 182 1.81 5.55 7.48
CA LYS A 182 0.74 5.37 6.47
C LYS A 182 -0.29 6.51 6.51
N GLY A 183 -0.65 6.99 7.69
CA GLY A 183 -1.57 8.14 7.83
C GLY A 183 -0.98 9.43 7.28
N ASP A 184 0.28 9.72 7.58
CA ASP A 184 0.99 10.92 7.12
C ASP A 184 1.23 10.91 5.60
N GLU A 185 1.60 9.77 5.02
CA GLU A 185 1.79 9.64 3.56
C GLU A 185 0.49 9.84 2.78
N ARG A 186 -0.61 9.27 3.25
CA ARG A 186 -1.92 9.46 2.62
C ARG A 186 -2.31 10.94 2.61
N GLY A 187 -2.15 11.61 3.75
CA GLY A 187 -2.41 13.03 3.87
C GLY A 187 -1.56 13.87 2.92
N LYS A 188 -0.27 13.62 2.86
CA LYS A 188 0.67 14.33 1.98
C LYS A 188 0.31 14.15 0.51
N ARG A 189 -0.07 12.95 0.08
CA ARG A 189 -0.47 12.68 -1.31
C ARG A 189 -1.75 13.42 -1.69
N ILE A 190 -2.76 13.41 -0.83
CA ILE A 190 -4.01 14.15 -1.06
C ILE A 190 -3.73 15.67 -1.09
N LEU A 191 -2.93 16.18 -0.15
CA LEU A 191 -2.59 17.60 -0.06
C LEU A 191 -1.78 18.09 -1.27
N LYS A 192 -0.91 17.25 -1.85
CA LYS A 192 -0.12 17.58 -3.06
C LYS A 192 -1.00 17.88 -4.27
N TYR A 193 -2.18 17.26 -4.35
CA TYR A 193 -3.11 17.39 -5.47
C TYR A 193 -4.45 18.01 -5.06
N ILE A 194 -4.40 18.94 -4.09
CA ILE A 194 -5.60 19.69 -3.71
C ILE A 194 -6.11 20.47 -4.92
N ASN A 195 -7.33 20.14 -5.34
CA ASN A 195 -8.11 20.93 -6.30
C ASN A 195 -7.42 21.11 -7.67
N PRO A 196 -6.97 20.03 -8.36
CA PRO A 196 -6.40 20.16 -9.69
C PRO A 196 -7.46 20.63 -10.69
N GLU A 197 -7.14 21.63 -11.51
CA GLU A 197 -8.04 22.12 -12.56
C GLU A 197 -8.25 21.08 -13.68
N PHE A 198 -7.23 20.26 -13.92
CA PHE A 198 -7.25 19.21 -14.93
C PHE A 198 -6.46 17.98 -14.47
N LEU A 199 -6.85 16.83 -15.00
CA LEU A 199 -6.18 15.58 -14.70
C LEU A 199 -4.95 15.40 -15.57
N THR A 200 -3.78 15.18 -14.97
CA THR A 200 -2.53 14.86 -15.67
C THR A 200 -2.21 13.37 -15.55
N LYS A 201 -1.34 12.88 -16.43
CA LYS A 201 -0.87 11.50 -16.38
C LYS A 201 -0.16 11.20 -15.05
N GLU A 202 0.61 12.15 -14.53
CA GLU A 202 1.32 12.05 -13.25
C GLU A 202 0.36 11.86 -12.07
N ILE A 203 -0.74 12.64 -12.03
CA ILE A 203 -1.79 12.50 -11.01
C ILE A 203 -2.40 11.10 -11.07
N VAL A 204 -2.72 10.60 -12.26
CA VAL A 204 -3.30 9.27 -12.45
C VAL A 204 -2.32 8.17 -12.03
N GLU A 205 -1.05 8.28 -12.39
CA GLU A 205 -0.02 7.29 -12.03
C GLU A 205 0.25 7.26 -10.53
N GLU A 206 0.27 8.40 -9.87
CA GLU A 206 0.59 8.50 -8.44
C GLU A 206 -0.61 8.13 -7.55
N LEU A 207 -1.82 8.58 -7.90
CA LEU A 207 -2.99 8.39 -7.03
C LEU A 207 -3.78 7.12 -7.31
N ILE A 208 -3.80 6.62 -8.55
CA ILE A 208 -4.71 5.57 -8.98
C ILE A 208 -3.94 4.27 -9.28
N ASP A 209 -4.33 3.19 -8.61
CA ASP A 209 -3.88 1.85 -8.95
C ASP A 209 -4.55 1.41 -10.27
N HIS A 210 -5.87 1.28 -10.26
CA HIS A 210 -6.64 1.00 -11.46
C HIS A 210 -8.09 1.48 -11.32
N ILE A 211 -8.79 1.55 -12.45
CA ILE A 211 -10.20 1.95 -12.53
C ILE A 211 -10.97 0.81 -13.21
N VAL A 212 -12.09 0.42 -12.62
CA VAL A 212 -13.00 -0.58 -13.18
C VAL A 212 -14.22 0.12 -13.77
N VAL A 213 -14.50 -0.12 -15.05
CA VAL A 213 -15.63 0.50 -15.75
C VAL A 213 -16.64 -0.57 -16.11
N GLY A 214 -17.87 -0.37 -15.68
CA GLY A 214 -19.00 -1.24 -15.95
C GLY A 214 -19.72 -0.92 -17.26
N LYS A 215 -20.71 -1.76 -17.59
CA LYS A 215 -21.63 -1.52 -18.69
C LYS A 215 -22.61 -0.41 -18.36
N LYS A 216 -22.93 0.41 -19.32
CA LYS A 216 -23.96 1.44 -19.17
C LYS A 216 -25.31 0.82 -18.77
N SER A 217 -25.88 1.26 -17.67
CA SER A 217 -27.22 0.85 -17.24
C SER A 217 -28.26 1.26 -18.27
N LYS A 218 -29.19 0.36 -18.57
CA LYS A 218 -30.31 0.69 -19.47
C LYS A 218 -31.40 1.52 -18.78
N GLU A 219 -31.49 1.40 -17.45
CA GLU A 219 -32.51 2.05 -16.62
C GLU A 219 -32.11 3.47 -16.23
N THR A 220 -30.90 3.65 -15.71
CA THR A 220 -30.41 4.95 -15.22
C THR A 220 -29.62 5.72 -16.28
N GLY A 221 -29.11 5.04 -17.30
CA GLY A 221 -28.22 5.63 -18.30
C GLY A 221 -26.81 5.89 -17.79
N GLU A 222 -26.50 5.53 -16.56
CA GLU A 222 -25.21 5.73 -15.90
C GLU A 222 -24.22 4.62 -16.23
N ILE A 223 -22.95 4.94 -16.20
CA ILE A 223 -21.86 4.00 -16.37
C ILE A 223 -21.18 3.83 -14.99
N PRO A 224 -21.25 2.64 -14.38
CA PRO A 224 -20.56 2.40 -13.11
C PRO A 224 -19.05 2.55 -13.29
N VAL A 225 -18.43 3.36 -12.43
CA VAL A 225 -16.99 3.58 -12.38
C VAL A 225 -16.53 3.36 -10.94
N GLU A 226 -15.61 2.44 -10.74
CA GLU A 226 -14.99 2.17 -9.45
C GLU A 226 -13.50 2.51 -9.55
N ILE A 227 -13.01 3.35 -8.65
CA ILE A 227 -11.63 3.83 -8.64
C ILE A 227 -10.89 3.17 -7.47
N HIS A 228 -9.84 2.44 -7.77
CA HIS A 228 -8.94 1.86 -6.78
C HIS A 228 -7.72 2.76 -6.63
N TRP A 229 -7.50 3.23 -5.40
CA TRP A 229 -6.46 4.20 -5.08
C TRP A 229 -5.18 3.51 -4.61
N ASN A 230 -4.02 4.16 -4.77
CA ASN A 230 -2.70 3.68 -4.33
C ASN A 230 -2.41 3.90 -2.82
N PHE A 231 -3.44 4.20 -2.01
CA PHE A 231 -3.28 4.51 -0.59
C PHE A 231 -4.42 3.96 0.27
#